data_62a043721f95b5286a01ce0447a015a0
#
_entry.id   62a043721f95b5286a01ce0447a015a0
#
_cell.length_a   1.000
_cell.length_b   1.000
_cell.length_c   1.000
_cell.angle_alpha   90.00
_cell.angle_beta   90.00
_cell.angle_gamma   90.00
#
_symmetry.space_group_name_H-M   'P 1'
#
loop_
_entity.id
_entity.type
_entity.pdbx_description
1 polymer ?
#
loop_
_entity_poly.entity_id
_entity_poly.type
_entity_poly.pdbx_seq_one_letter_code
_entity_poly.pdbx_strand_id
1 'polypeptide(L)'
;MKYGIIGAGSTGKAAAAWLHQAGCPALVWDRSPRKRADLAQSGLLATGKVEGQLPVETADTLEELAARCDILLIQTLAEGHRPVAEGLAGHLRPGQILLVTNCCWGAAELAQVLGQEAAEKGCRIAETSGQLILANSPGPGQVYLKTVKKQLLLACTDPAATGAVLEALRPEWPQYAAASSILETSLSGTNPVTHGPIALFNLARMDNGEDYRLFADGLSPLTARCVEQLDIERVAVARACGVPVRTALELLNDAWPTPQPTLYDAFHSNPSYMVTKGPATTHHRFITEDLPYGLAPLVLLGRLHGVPTPALDALLDMFRLAMGTDYIALAPALDWKGLSAFLPYQGLPLEGKLAALAD
;
A
#
# COMPACT_ATOMS: atom_id res chain seq x y z
N MET A 1 6.37 0.47 -23.75
CA MET A 1 5.34 -0.46 -23.28
C MET A 1 4.04 0.30 -23.07
N LYS A 2 2.90 -0.37 -23.21
CA LYS A 2 1.59 0.26 -22.95
C LYS A 2 1.15 -0.02 -21.52
N TYR A 3 0.75 1.03 -20.82
CA TYR A 3 0.26 0.94 -19.45
C TYR A 3 -1.26 0.88 -19.39
N GLY A 4 -1.78 -0.02 -18.57
CA GLY A 4 -3.17 -0.05 -18.12
C GLY A 4 -3.25 0.29 -16.64
N ILE A 5 -4.18 1.15 -16.24
CA ILE A 5 -4.41 1.54 -14.85
C ILE A 5 -5.75 0.98 -14.42
N ILE A 6 -5.76 0.20 -13.34
CA ILE A 6 -6.96 -0.38 -12.73
C ILE A 6 -7.27 0.40 -11.45
N GLY A 7 -8.31 1.20 -11.50
CA GLY A 7 -8.73 2.10 -10.42
C GLY A 7 -8.44 3.57 -10.72
N ALA A 8 -9.50 4.38 -10.83
CA ALA A 8 -9.45 5.82 -11.08
C ALA A 8 -9.66 6.66 -9.80
N GLY A 9 -9.08 6.21 -8.69
CA GLY A 9 -8.95 6.97 -7.46
C GLY A 9 -7.88 8.06 -7.57
N SER A 10 -7.52 8.68 -6.44
CA SER A 10 -6.48 9.72 -6.41
C SER A 10 -5.15 9.23 -6.97
N THR A 11 -4.71 8.04 -6.58
CA THR A 11 -3.43 7.45 -6.99
C THR A 11 -3.43 6.98 -8.44
N GLY A 12 -4.53 6.38 -8.92
CA GLY A 12 -4.66 5.97 -10.31
C GLY A 12 -4.68 7.16 -11.27
N LYS A 13 -5.41 8.24 -10.91
CA LYS A 13 -5.38 9.49 -11.67
C LYS A 13 -3.99 10.15 -11.65
N ALA A 14 -3.29 10.09 -10.53
CA ALA A 14 -1.93 10.60 -10.44
C ALA A 14 -0.95 9.79 -11.31
N ALA A 15 -1.08 8.46 -11.33
CA ALA A 15 -0.29 7.61 -12.22
C ALA A 15 -0.59 7.89 -13.70
N ALA A 16 -1.87 8.11 -14.07
CA ALA A 16 -2.25 8.48 -15.43
C ALA A 16 -1.62 9.82 -15.86
N ALA A 17 -1.67 10.83 -14.99
CA ALA A 17 -1.06 12.13 -15.25
C ALA A 17 0.47 12.04 -15.39
N TRP A 18 1.12 11.28 -14.50
CA TRP A 18 2.56 11.04 -14.52
C TRP A 18 3.02 10.36 -15.81
N LEU A 19 2.35 9.28 -16.20
CA LEU A 19 2.64 8.56 -17.44
C LEU A 19 2.37 9.42 -18.68
N HIS A 20 1.32 10.23 -18.67
CA HIS A 20 1.07 11.17 -19.77
C HIS A 20 2.23 12.18 -19.94
N GLN A 21 2.71 12.74 -18.83
CA GLN A 21 3.86 13.66 -18.86
C GLN A 21 5.14 12.96 -19.35
N ALA A 22 5.32 11.68 -19.05
CA ALA A 22 6.43 10.86 -19.55
C ALA A 22 6.30 10.47 -21.04
N GLY A 23 5.24 10.92 -21.72
CA GLY A 23 4.98 10.57 -23.13
C GLY A 23 4.43 9.16 -23.34
N CYS A 24 3.94 8.51 -22.28
CA CYS A 24 3.43 7.15 -22.27
C CYS A 24 2.00 7.09 -21.69
N PRO A 25 0.98 7.71 -22.36
CA PRO A 25 -0.37 7.78 -21.83
C PRO A 25 -0.96 6.40 -21.60
N ALA A 26 -1.62 6.23 -20.45
CA ALA A 26 -2.18 4.96 -20.03
C ALA A 26 -3.65 4.82 -20.43
N LEU A 27 -4.07 3.56 -20.64
CA LEU A 27 -5.49 3.17 -20.71
C LEU A 27 -6.01 2.97 -19.29
N VAL A 28 -7.14 3.60 -18.93
CA VAL A 28 -7.66 3.59 -17.56
C VAL A 28 -8.96 2.79 -17.47
N TRP A 29 -9.05 1.93 -16.48
CA TRP A 29 -10.28 1.25 -16.11
C TRP A 29 -10.63 1.51 -14.64
N ASP A 30 -11.91 1.68 -14.35
CA ASP A 30 -12.47 1.75 -12.99
C ASP A 30 -13.77 0.94 -12.94
N ARG A 31 -14.07 0.33 -11.81
CA ARG A 31 -15.33 -0.43 -11.62
C ARG A 31 -16.58 0.41 -11.84
N SER A 32 -16.49 1.74 -11.64
CA SER A 32 -17.60 2.68 -11.86
C SER A 32 -17.67 3.11 -13.34
N PRO A 33 -18.70 2.71 -14.10
CA PRO A 33 -18.90 3.18 -15.47
C PRO A 33 -18.99 4.70 -15.58
N ARG A 34 -19.60 5.35 -14.58
CA ARG A 34 -19.72 6.80 -14.51
C ARG A 34 -18.34 7.48 -14.48
N LYS A 35 -17.44 7.00 -13.64
CA LYS A 35 -16.07 7.58 -13.57
C LYS A 35 -15.32 7.40 -14.89
N ARG A 36 -15.48 6.24 -15.56
CA ARG A 36 -14.87 5.99 -16.87
C ARG A 36 -15.40 6.98 -17.91
N ALA A 37 -16.74 7.13 -17.99
CA ALA A 37 -17.37 8.06 -18.90
C ALA A 37 -16.95 9.52 -18.64
N ASP A 38 -16.93 9.96 -17.38
CA ASP A 38 -16.49 11.30 -16.99
C ASP A 38 -15.04 11.57 -17.42
N LEU A 39 -14.12 10.59 -17.20
CA LEU A 39 -12.72 10.71 -17.62
C LEU A 39 -12.55 10.70 -19.14
N ALA A 40 -13.27 9.85 -19.86
CA ALA A 40 -13.21 9.80 -21.32
C ALA A 40 -13.74 11.08 -21.98
N GLN A 41 -14.80 11.66 -21.41
CA GLN A 41 -15.41 12.87 -21.94
C GLN A 41 -14.67 14.14 -21.58
N SER A 42 -14.26 14.28 -20.31
CA SER A 42 -13.71 15.53 -19.78
C SER A 42 -12.20 15.51 -19.64
N GLY A 43 -11.57 14.32 -19.73
CA GLY A 43 -10.16 14.16 -19.43
C GLY A 43 -9.86 14.31 -17.94
N LEU A 44 -8.59 14.58 -17.63
CA LEU A 44 -8.04 14.70 -16.27
C LEU A 44 -7.37 16.07 -16.10
N LEU A 45 -7.91 16.90 -15.22
CA LEU A 45 -7.23 18.14 -14.78
C LEU A 45 -6.21 17.78 -13.71
N ALA A 46 -4.93 17.83 -14.07
CA ALA A 46 -3.83 17.61 -13.16
C ALA A 46 -3.24 18.96 -12.70
N THR A 47 -2.87 19.01 -11.41
CA THR A 47 -2.20 20.15 -10.79
C THR A 47 -1.10 19.68 -9.84
N GLY A 48 -0.15 20.58 -9.51
CA GLY A 48 1.00 20.28 -8.64
C GLY A 48 2.23 19.82 -9.41
N LYS A 49 2.70 18.60 -9.19
CA LYS A 49 3.91 18.07 -9.87
C LYS A 49 3.71 17.80 -11.36
N VAL A 50 2.49 17.65 -11.81
CA VAL A 50 2.07 17.59 -13.22
C VAL A 50 0.94 18.60 -13.37
N GLU A 51 0.97 19.40 -14.44
CA GLU A 51 -0.03 20.44 -14.68
C GLU A 51 -0.62 20.33 -16.09
N GLY A 52 -1.93 20.49 -16.19
CA GLY A 52 -2.63 20.58 -17.46
C GLY A 52 -3.94 19.81 -17.50
N GLN A 53 -4.68 20.05 -18.60
CA GLN A 53 -5.86 19.27 -18.98
C GLN A 53 -5.40 18.14 -19.89
N LEU A 54 -5.46 16.91 -19.40
CA LEU A 54 -4.89 15.73 -20.05
C LEU A 54 -6.02 14.87 -20.64
N PRO A 55 -5.92 14.43 -21.89
CA PRO A 55 -6.84 13.42 -22.42
C PRO A 55 -6.62 12.08 -21.72
N VAL A 56 -7.69 11.35 -21.46
CA VAL A 56 -7.66 10.02 -20.85
C VAL A 56 -8.46 9.06 -21.70
N GLU A 57 -7.81 8.00 -22.16
CA GLU A 57 -8.49 6.87 -22.79
C GLU A 57 -8.94 5.88 -21.72
N THR A 58 -10.17 5.38 -21.82
CA THR A 58 -10.73 4.42 -20.87
C THR A 58 -11.08 3.11 -21.53
N ALA A 59 -10.88 2.00 -20.82
CA ALA A 59 -11.36 0.68 -21.22
C ALA A 59 -12.73 0.41 -20.58
N ASP A 60 -13.59 -0.33 -21.28
CA ASP A 60 -14.89 -0.72 -20.76
C ASP A 60 -14.81 -1.93 -19.83
N THR A 61 -13.88 -2.84 -20.08
CA THR A 61 -13.71 -4.07 -19.32
C THR A 61 -12.25 -4.30 -18.92
N LEU A 62 -12.02 -5.16 -17.91
CA LEU A 62 -10.68 -5.63 -17.55
C LEU A 62 -10.06 -6.49 -18.67
N GLU A 63 -10.87 -7.25 -19.38
CA GLU A 63 -10.47 -8.02 -20.56
C GLU A 63 -9.87 -7.10 -21.65
N GLU A 64 -10.58 -6.03 -22.01
CA GLU A 64 -10.08 -5.03 -22.97
C GLU A 64 -8.76 -4.42 -22.50
N LEU A 65 -8.69 -4.03 -21.22
CA LEU A 65 -7.47 -3.48 -20.65
C LEU A 65 -6.30 -4.46 -20.75
N ALA A 66 -6.51 -5.72 -20.36
CA ALA A 66 -5.50 -6.76 -20.43
C ALA A 66 -5.08 -7.05 -21.88
N ALA A 67 -6.02 -7.06 -22.81
CA ALA A 67 -5.73 -7.29 -24.24
C ALA A 67 -4.88 -6.19 -24.86
N ARG A 68 -4.89 -4.96 -24.34
CA ARG A 68 -4.26 -3.78 -24.94
C ARG A 68 -2.98 -3.30 -24.26
N CYS A 69 -2.72 -3.74 -23.01
CA CYS A 69 -1.65 -3.20 -22.18
C CYS A 69 -0.61 -4.25 -21.82
N ASP A 70 0.65 -3.86 -21.71
CA ASP A 70 1.78 -4.72 -21.35
C ASP A 70 2.03 -4.71 -19.84
N ILE A 71 1.74 -3.58 -19.19
CA ILE A 71 1.89 -3.37 -17.74
C ILE A 71 0.55 -2.95 -17.18
N LEU A 72 0.06 -3.67 -16.17
CA LEU A 72 -1.18 -3.40 -15.47
C LEU A 72 -0.86 -2.87 -14.07
N LEU A 73 -1.12 -1.58 -13.85
CA LEU A 73 -0.96 -0.93 -12.53
C LEU A 73 -2.27 -1.05 -11.76
N ILE A 74 -2.28 -1.83 -10.69
CA ILE A 74 -3.43 -2.00 -9.81
C ILE A 74 -3.37 -0.91 -8.73
N GLN A 75 -4.30 0.06 -8.84
CA GLN A 75 -4.41 1.26 -8.01
C GLN A 75 -5.71 1.26 -7.18
N THR A 76 -6.13 0.08 -6.75
CA THR A 76 -7.32 -0.09 -5.90
C THR A 76 -6.94 -0.07 -4.41
N LEU A 77 -7.93 0.02 -3.55
CA LEU A 77 -7.78 -0.38 -2.15
C LEU A 77 -7.59 -1.90 -2.08
N ALA A 78 -7.08 -2.38 -0.94
CA ALA A 78 -6.76 -3.80 -0.75
C ALA A 78 -7.97 -4.73 -0.98
N GLU A 79 -9.16 -4.35 -0.54
CA GLU A 79 -10.41 -5.10 -0.82
C GLU A 79 -10.70 -5.34 -2.30
N GLY A 80 -10.08 -4.55 -3.18
CA GLY A 80 -10.22 -4.66 -4.63
C GLY A 80 -9.22 -5.59 -5.30
N HIS A 81 -8.19 -6.08 -4.62
CA HIS A 81 -7.13 -6.87 -5.23
C HIS A 81 -7.67 -8.21 -5.76
N ARG A 82 -8.35 -8.99 -4.90
CA ARG A 82 -8.93 -10.28 -5.29
C ARG A 82 -9.99 -10.14 -6.39
N PRO A 83 -11.00 -9.23 -6.32
CA PRO A 83 -11.94 -9.02 -7.42
C PRO A 83 -11.28 -8.63 -8.75
N VAL A 84 -10.20 -7.83 -8.70
CA VAL A 84 -9.43 -7.50 -9.91
C VAL A 84 -8.72 -8.73 -10.46
N ALA A 85 -8.09 -9.54 -9.60
CA ALA A 85 -7.46 -10.78 -10.02
C ALA A 85 -8.46 -11.75 -10.68
N GLU A 86 -9.62 -11.94 -10.06
CA GLU A 86 -10.70 -12.78 -10.60
C GLU A 86 -11.22 -12.25 -11.95
N GLY A 87 -11.33 -10.92 -12.10
CA GLY A 87 -11.72 -10.30 -13.37
C GLY A 87 -10.66 -10.34 -14.47
N LEU A 88 -9.40 -10.57 -14.13
CA LEU A 88 -8.29 -10.75 -15.09
C LEU A 88 -8.05 -12.23 -15.45
N ALA A 89 -8.60 -13.17 -14.68
CA ALA A 89 -8.40 -14.61 -14.91
C ALA A 89 -8.88 -15.04 -16.30
N GLY A 90 -8.03 -15.74 -17.02
CA GLY A 90 -8.26 -16.15 -18.41
C GLY A 90 -7.92 -15.08 -19.46
N HIS A 91 -7.62 -13.84 -19.07
CA HIS A 91 -7.40 -12.72 -19.98
C HIS A 91 -5.96 -12.21 -20.02
N LEU A 92 -5.04 -12.79 -19.25
CA LEU A 92 -3.62 -12.39 -19.28
C LEU A 92 -3.00 -12.68 -20.64
N ARG A 93 -2.11 -11.80 -21.09
CA ARG A 93 -1.28 -12.02 -22.28
C ARG A 93 0.15 -12.44 -21.88
N PRO A 94 0.87 -13.19 -22.73
CA PRO A 94 2.24 -13.60 -22.44
C PRO A 94 3.14 -12.41 -22.08
N GLY A 95 3.92 -12.56 -21.01
CA GLY A 95 4.94 -11.61 -20.59
C GLY A 95 4.44 -10.34 -19.90
N GLN A 96 3.14 -10.21 -19.59
CA GLN A 96 2.59 -9.05 -18.91
C GLN A 96 3.18 -8.87 -17.50
N ILE A 97 3.24 -7.61 -17.06
CA ILE A 97 3.58 -7.23 -15.69
C ILE A 97 2.32 -6.72 -14.99
N LEU A 98 1.96 -7.34 -13.86
CA LEU A 98 0.92 -6.91 -12.97
C LEU A 98 1.59 -6.29 -11.74
N LEU A 99 1.41 -4.99 -11.54
CA LEU A 99 2.03 -4.26 -10.44
C LEU A 99 0.97 -3.69 -9.50
N VAL A 100 0.88 -4.24 -8.31
CA VAL A 100 0.10 -3.64 -7.21
C VAL A 100 0.93 -2.52 -6.60
N THR A 101 0.42 -1.29 -6.70
CA THR A 101 1.15 -0.11 -6.23
C THR A 101 0.79 0.26 -4.78
N ASN A 102 0.64 -0.73 -3.96
CA ASN A 102 0.36 -0.61 -2.54
C ASN A 102 1.01 -1.81 -1.82
N CYS A 103 1.46 -1.62 -0.59
CA CYS A 103 1.66 -2.74 0.32
C CYS A 103 0.27 -3.26 0.75
N CYS A 104 0.11 -4.29 1.42
CA CYS A 104 -1.15 -4.92 1.83
C CYS A 104 -1.42 -6.23 1.09
N TRP A 105 -0.34 -6.97 0.79
CA TRP A 105 -0.40 -8.37 0.30
C TRP A 105 -1.05 -8.54 -1.07
N GLY A 106 -1.18 -7.45 -1.83
CA GLY A 106 -1.88 -7.49 -3.11
C GLY A 106 -1.24 -8.43 -4.12
N ALA A 107 0.09 -8.48 -4.21
CA ALA A 107 0.76 -9.42 -5.09
C ALA A 107 0.52 -10.88 -4.67
N ALA A 108 0.42 -11.15 -3.36
CA ALA A 108 0.10 -12.48 -2.86
C ALA A 108 -1.34 -12.89 -3.20
N GLU A 109 -2.31 -11.97 -3.07
CA GLU A 109 -3.69 -12.22 -3.47
C GLU A 109 -3.82 -12.46 -4.98
N LEU A 110 -3.13 -11.65 -5.80
CA LEU A 110 -3.08 -11.86 -7.24
C LEU A 110 -2.46 -13.23 -7.58
N ALA A 111 -1.35 -13.59 -6.94
CA ALA A 111 -0.68 -14.87 -7.19
C ALA A 111 -1.55 -16.06 -6.78
N GLN A 112 -2.37 -15.93 -5.75
CA GLN A 112 -3.28 -17.00 -5.33
C GLN A 112 -4.37 -17.29 -6.39
N VAL A 113 -4.80 -16.27 -7.13
CA VAL A 113 -5.84 -16.40 -8.18
C VAL A 113 -5.22 -16.65 -9.55
N LEU A 114 -4.17 -15.91 -9.91
CA LEU A 114 -3.60 -15.86 -11.24
C LEU A 114 -2.28 -16.61 -11.38
N GLY A 115 -1.70 -17.15 -10.28
CA GLY A 115 -0.33 -17.62 -10.27
C GLY A 115 -0.03 -18.71 -11.28
N GLN A 116 -0.95 -19.66 -11.48
CA GLN A 116 -0.78 -20.71 -12.49
C GLN A 116 -0.79 -20.11 -13.90
N GLU A 117 -1.80 -19.31 -14.24
CA GLU A 117 -1.90 -18.65 -15.55
C GLU A 117 -0.70 -17.73 -15.81
N ALA A 118 -0.29 -16.96 -14.77
CA ALA A 118 0.87 -16.08 -14.87
C ALA A 118 2.15 -16.85 -15.15
N ALA A 119 2.37 -17.99 -14.48
CA ALA A 119 3.54 -18.85 -14.73
C ALA A 119 3.53 -19.45 -16.14
N GLU A 120 2.40 -19.98 -16.59
CA GLU A 120 2.24 -20.57 -17.93
C GLU A 120 2.48 -19.53 -19.04
N LYS A 121 2.06 -18.28 -18.83
CA LYS A 121 2.20 -17.18 -19.79
C LYS A 121 3.47 -16.34 -19.58
N GLY A 122 4.32 -16.67 -18.61
CA GLY A 122 5.52 -15.91 -18.30
C GLY A 122 5.25 -14.49 -17.79
N CYS A 123 4.06 -14.24 -17.21
CA CYS A 123 3.71 -12.96 -16.59
C CYS A 123 4.48 -12.76 -15.28
N ARG A 124 4.58 -11.51 -14.84
CA ARG A 124 5.23 -11.14 -13.59
C ARG A 124 4.22 -10.43 -12.69
N ILE A 125 4.08 -10.89 -11.45
CA ILE A 125 3.24 -10.27 -10.43
C ILE A 125 4.17 -9.63 -9.41
N ALA A 126 3.97 -8.32 -9.18
CA ALA A 126 4.83 -7.51 -8.31
C ALA A 126 4.00 -6.59 -7.43
N GLU A 127 4.59 -6.11 -6.35
CA GLU A 127 4.02 -5.04 -5.53
C GLU A 127 5.09 -4.05 -5.06
N THR A 128 4.63 -2.86 -4.64
CA THR A 128 5.46 -1.82 -4.06
C THR A 128 5.18 -1.67 -2.56
N SER A 129 6.15 -1.16 -1.81
CA SER A 129 6.04 -0.94 -0.36
C SER A 129 5.12 0.25 0.01
N GLY A 130 4.25 0.67 -0.89
CA GLY A 130 3.30 1.75 -0.72
C GLY A 130 3.12 2.58 -1.99
N GLN A 131 2.52 3.76 -1.87
CA GLN A 131 2.31 4.66 -3.00
C GLN A 131 3.55 5.51 -3.28
N LEU A 132 3.97 5.56 -4.54
CA LEU A 132 5.08 6.41 -4.99
C LEU A 132 4.68 7.89 -5.06
N ILE A 133 3.48 8.15 -5.58
CA ILE A 133 2.94 9.50 -5.73
C ILE A 133 1.93 9.78 -4.64
N LEU A 134 2.18 10.82 -3.83
CA LEU A 134 1.19 11.34 -2.89
C LEU A 134 0.29 12.31 -3.63
N ALA A 135 -1.00 12.00 -3.68
CA ALA A 135 -1.97 12.75 -4.44
C ALA A 135 -3.33 12.83 -3.74
N ASN A 136 -4.07 13.87 -4.06
CA ASN A 136 -5.46 14.06 -3.66
C ASN A 136 -6.33 14.22 -4.90
N SER A 137 -7.61 13.89 -4.78
CA SER A 137 -8.60 14.12 -5.81
C SER A 137 -9.61 15.17 -5.32
N PRO A 138 -9.42 16.46 -5.69
CA PRO A 138 -10.33 17.54 -5.24
C PRO A 138 -11.76 17.38 -5.78
N GLY A 139 -11.90 16.69 -6.91
CA GLY A 139 -13.20 16.47 -7.55
C GLY A 139 -13.15 15.38 -8.62
N PRO A 140 -14.30 15.06 -9.23
CA PRO A 140 -14.36 14.21 -10.41
C PRO A 140 -13.43 14.76 -11.52
N GLY A 141 -12.70 13.87 -12.19
CA GLY A 141 -11.75 14.28 -13.26
C GLY A 141 -10.61 15.20 -12.81
N GLN A 142 -10.35 15.34 -11.50
CA GLN A 142 -9.29 16.19 -10.98
C GLN A 142 -8.31 15.41 -10.14
N VAL A 143 -7.02 15.80 -10.18
CA VAL A 143 -5.98 15.26 -9.33
C VAL A 143 -4.93 16.32 -8.99
N TYR A 144 -4.55 16.38 -7.72
CA TYR A 144 -3.42 17.19 -7.25
C TYR A 144 -2.27 16.25 -6.84
N LEU A 145 -1.17 16.31 -7.61
CA LEU A 145 0.05 15.55 -7.33
C LEU A 145 0.91 16.36 -6.35
N LYS A 146 0.89 15.98 -5.09
CA LYS A 146 1.58 16.71 -4.02
C LYS A 146 3.10 16.51 -4.09
N THR A 147 3.54 15.25 -4.15
CA THR A 147 4.96 14.89 -4.19
C THR A 147 5.15 13.50 -4.78
N VAL A 148 6.35 13.26 -5.30
CA VAL A 148 6.84 11.94 -5.71
C VAL A 148 7.96 11.56 -4.77
N LYS A 149 7.90 10.36 -4.20
CA LYS A 149 8.97 9.86 -3.31
C LYS A 149 10.27 9.67 -4.09
N LYS A 150 11.39 9.87 -3.44
CA LYS A 150 12.71 9.69 -4.05
C LYS A 150 13.01 8.22 -4.36
N GLN A 151 12.52 7.33 -3.50
CA GLN A 151 12.70 5.89 -3.61
C GLN A 151 11.50 5.14 -3.02
N LEU A 152 11.17 3.99 -3.61
CA LEU A 152 10.17 3.07 -3.11
C LEU A 152 10.58 1.63 -3.46
N LEU A 153 10.38 0.69 -2.53
CA LEU A 153 10.72 -0.71 -2.72
C LEU A 153 9.68 -1.39 -3.61
N LEU A 154 10.18 -2.32 -4.45
CA LEU A 154 9.38 -3.18 -5.31
C LEU A 154 9.93 -4.62 -5.24
N ALA A 155 9.05 -5.59 -5.15
CA ALA A 155 9.38 -7.00 -5.32
C ALA A 155 8.35 -7.74 -6.16
N CYS A 156 8.81 -8.79 -6.83
CA CYS A 156 7.94 -9.77 -7.47
C CYS A 156 7.61 -10.93 -6.53
N THR A 157 6.52 -11.64 -6.80
CA THR A 157 6.20 -12.93 -6.14
C THR A 157 7.29 -13.96 -6.40
N ASP A 158 7.92 -13.95 -7.58
CA ASP A 158 9.20 -14.60 -7.83
C ASP A 158 10.33 -13.57 -7.67
N PRO A 159 11.12 -13.60 -6.58
CA PRO A 159 12.19 -12.64 -6.34
C PRO A 159 13.20 -12.54 -7.47
N ALA A 160 13.47 -13.64 -8.20
CA ALA A 160 14.42 -13.66 -9.32
C ALA A 160 13.96 -12.77 -10.49
N ALA A 161 12.66 -12.53 -10.63
CA ALA A 161 12.09 -11.67 -11.66
C ALA A 161 12.15 -10.17 -11.33
N THR A 162 12.44 -9.79 -10.08
CA THR A 162 12.40 -8.38 -9.63
C THR A 162 13.30 -7.47 -10.45
N GLY A 163 14.53 -7.89 -10.74
CA GLY A 163 15.47 -7.12 -11.56
C GLY A 163 14.94 -6.81 -12.97
N ALA A 164 14.36 -7.80 -13.64
CA ALA A 164 13.78 -7.62 -14.96
C ALA A 164 12.56 -6.68 -14.98
N VAL A 165 11.72 -6.75 -13.94
CA VAL A 165 10.57 -5.83 -13.78
C VAL A 165 11.06 -4.41 -13.53
N LEU A 166 12.06 -4.20 -12.68
CA LEU A 166 12.65 -2.88 -12.44
C LEU A 166 13.22 -2.26 -13.72
N GLU A 167 13.95 -3.04 -14.53
CA GLU A 167 14.46 -2.54 -15.81
C GLU A 167 13.33 -2.16 -16.77
N ALA A 168 12.25 -2.94 -16.81
CA ALA A 168 11.08 -2.66 -17.64
C ALA A 168 10.34 -1.38 -17.22
N LEU A 169 10.34 -1.07 -15.94
CA LEU A 169 9.67 0.12 -15.36
C LEU A 169 10.56 1.37 -15.32
N ARG A 170 11.90 1.21 -15.40
CA ARG A 170 12.89 2.27 -15.22
C ARG A 170 12.66 3.55 -16.04
N PRO A 171 12.22 3.49 -17.32
CA PRO A 171 12.01 4.70 -18.11
C PRO A 171 11.02 5.68 -17.48
N GLU A 172 9.90 5.19 -16.93
CA GLU A 172 8.84 6.01 -16.37
C GLU A 172 8.88 6.08 -14.82
N TRP A 173 9.49 5.06 -14.19
CA TRP A 173 9.49 4.89 -12.73
C TRP A 173 10.90 4.59 -12.18
N PRO A 174 11.90 5.48 -12.41
CA PRO A 174 13.28 5.25 -11.95
C PRO A 174 13.45 5.22 -10.43
N GLN A 175 12.39 5.57 -9.67
CA GLN A 175 12.40 5.61 -8.21
C GLN A 175 12.23 4.23 -7.57
N TYR A 176 11.83 3.20 -8.33
CA TYR A 176 11.68 1.87 -7.76
C TYR A 176 13.03 1.20 -7.54
N ALA A 177 13.18 0.60 -6.36
CA ALA A 177 14.36 -0.17 -5.95
C ALA A 177 13.96 -1.58 -5.53
N ALA A 178 14.88 -2.54 -5.70
CA ALA A 178 14.61 -3.92 -5.34
C ALA A 178 14.40 -4.09 -3.84
N ALA A 179 13.34 -4.78 -3.46
CA ALA A 179 13.20 -5.45 -2.19
C ALA A 179 13.58 -6.94 -2.34
N SER A 180 13.89 -7.59 -1.24
CA SER A 180 14.24 -9.01 -1.21
C SER A 180 13.04 -9.92 -1.52
N SER A 181 11.83 -9.47 -1.21
CA SER A 181 10.59 -10.23 -1.40
C SER A 181 9.35 -9.36 -1.20
N ILE A 182 8.17 -9.90 -1.53
CA ILE A 182 6.88 -9.27 -1.23
C ILE A 182 6.60 -9.19 0.29
N LEU A 183 7.26 -10.01 1.11
CA LEU A 183 7.22 -9.83 2.56
C LEU A 183 7.87 -8.53 3.00
N GLU A 184 9.02 -8.18 2.42
CA GLU A 184 9.68 -6.92 2.70
C GLU A 184 8.83 -5.72 2.24
N THR A 185 8.22 -5.77 1.06
CA THR A 185 7.36 -4.69 0.59
C THR A 185 6.14 -4.50 1.47
N SER A 186 5.41 -5.58 1.82
CA SER A 186 4.21 -5.50 2.64
C SER A 186 4.52 -5.14 4.10
N LEU A 187 5.60 -5.67 4.69
CA LEU A 187 5.99 -5.38 6.07
C LEU A 187 6.71 -4.02 6.25
N SER A 188 7.20 -3.40 5.16
CA SER A 188 7.78 -2.05 5.18
C SER A 188 6.72 -0.94 5.30
N GLY A 189 5.45 -1.25 5.07
CA GLY A 189 4.35 -0.28 5.20
C GLY A 189 4.14 0.17 6.64
N THR A 190 4.27 1.49 6.90
CA THR A 190 4.09 2.07 8.25
C THR A 190 2.70 2.69 8.45
N ASN A 191 1.91 2.82 7.38
CA ASN A 191 0.57 3.40 7.47
C ASN A 191 -0.32 2.70 8.50
N PRO A 192 -0.44 1.36 8.53
CA PRO A 192 -1.34 0.69 9.46
C PRO A 192 -0.99 0.93 10.93
N VAL A 193 0.31 0.85 11.28
CA VAL A 193 0.77 1.10 12.66
C VAL A 193 0.66 2.57 13.05
N THR A 194 0.66 3.50 12.09
CA THR A 194 0.45 4.94 12.31
C THR A 194 -1.04 5.27 12.41
N HIS A 195 -1.83 4.83 11.45
CA HIS A 195 -3.23 5.21 11.34
C HIS A 195 -4.11 4.50 12.38
N GLY A 196 -3.81 3.25 12.73
CA GLY A 196 -4.58 2.48 13.70
C GLY A 196 -4.74 3.19 15.04
N PRO A 197 -3.65 3.55 15.76
CA PRO A 197 -3.75 4.28 17.02
C PRO A 197 -4.41 5.65 16.87
N ILE A 198 -4.08 6.41 15.81
CA ILE A 198 -4.70 7.72 15.58
C ILE A 198 -6.21 7.55 15.37
N ALA A 199 -6.65 6.59 14.58
CA ALA A 199 -8.07 6.32 14.37
C ALA A 199 -8.76 5.90 15.67
N LEU A 200 -8.17 4.99 16.45
CA LEU A 200 -8.75 4.52 17.71
C LEU A 200 -9.00 5.68 18.70
N PHE A 201 -7.99 6.51 18.93
CA PHE A 201 -8.10 7.62 19.87
C PHE A 201 -8.93 8.81 19.36
N ASN A 202 -9.36 8.78 18.09
CA ASN A 202 -10.25 9.78 17.49
C ASN A 202 -11.57 9.18 16.99
N LEU A 203 -11.94 7.96 17.40
CA LEU A 203 -13.18 7.29 16.95
C LEU A 203 -14.42 8.15 17.19
N ALA A 204 -14.54 8.80 18.36
CA ALA A 204 -15.66 9.67 18.67
C ALA A 204 -15.77 10.86 17.70
N ARG A 205 -14.63 11.46 17.29
CA ARG A 205 -14.61 12.53 16.30
C ARG A 205 -15.04 12.03 14.92
N MET A 206 -14.56 10.84 14.54
CA MET A 206 -14.92 10.22 13.26
C MET A 206 -16.40 9.85 13.21
N ASP A 207 -16.94 9.32 14.30
CA ASP A 207 -18.36 8.94 14.42
C ASP A 207 -19.28 10.15 14.42
N ASN A 208 -18.88 11.25 15.07
CA ASN A 208 -19.59 12.52 15.06
C ASN A 208 -19.42 13.34 13.77
N GLY A 209 -18.55 12.93 12.85
CA GLY A 209 -18.27 13.66 11.61
C GLY A 209 -17.53 14.98 11.83
N GLU A 210 -16.71 15.07 12.88
CA GLU A 210 -15.97 16.29 13.20
C GLU A 210 -14.88 16.59 12.16
N ASP A 211 -14.70 17.87 11.82
CA ASP A 211 -13.54 18.33 11.04
C ASP A 211 -12.36 18.56 11.99
N TYR A 212 -11.27 17.81 11.78
CA TYR A 212 -10.05 17.93 12.56
C TYR A 212 -8.82 17.64 11.67
N ARG A 213 -7.66 18.11 12.13
CA ARG A 213 -6.37 17.84 11.44
C ARG A 213 -5.78 16.55 12.02
N LEU A 214 -5.49 15.60 11.13
CA LEU A 214 -5.08 14.24 11.50
C LEU A 214 -3.92 14.21 12.50
N PHE A 215 -2.85 14.92 12.19
CA PHE A 215 -1.64 14.90 13.02
C PHE A 215 -1.61 16.04 14.03
N ALA A 216 -2.06 17.24 13.65
CA ALA A 216 -2.03 18.39 14.55
C ALA A 216 -3.00 18.27 15.73
N ASP A 217 -4.20 17.74 15.49
CA ASP A 217 -5.24 17.64 16.51
C ASP A 217 -5.45 16.18 16.98
N GLY A 218 -5.17 15.20 16.11
CA GLY A 218 -5.43 13.78 16.37
C GLY A 218 -4.24 12.98 16.91
N LEU A 219 -3.00 13.48 16.76
CA LEU A 219 -1.80 12.81 17.25
C LEU A 219 -1.23 13.55 18.47
N SER A 220 -1.51 13.03 19.66
CA SER A 220 -0.89 13.49 20.91
C SER A 220 0.43 12.75 21.20
N PRO A 221 1.26 13.21 22.15
CA PRO A 221 2.43 12.45 22.60
C PRO A 221 2.09 11.04 23.10
N LEU A 222 0.90 10.85 23.70
CA LEU A 222 0.43 9.53 24.15
C LEU A 222 0.07 8.63 22.97
N THR A 223 -0.61 9.18 21.97
CA THR A 223 -0.95 8.45 20.74
C THR A 223 0.31 8.07 19.98
N ALA A 224 1.30 8.97 19.89
CA ALA A 224 2.58 8.70 19.22
C ALA A 224 3.35 7.54 19.89
N ARG A 225 3.34 7.45 21.22
CA ARG A 225 3.93 6.30 21.93
C ARG A 225 3.22 4.97 21.59
N CYS A 226 1.92 5.00 21.38
CA CYS A 226 1.21 3.79 20.92
C CYS A 226 1.65 3.41 19.48
N VAL A 227 1.83 4.40 18.60
CA VAL A 227 2.37 4.15 17.24
C VAL A 227 3.77 3.53 17.33
N GLU A 228 4.66 4.09 18.15
CA GLU A 228 6.02 3.57 18.36
C GLU A 228 6.00 2.13 18.87
N GLN A 229 5.11 1.80 19.80
CA GLN A 229 4.97 0.44 20.33
C GLN A 229 4.50 -0.55 19.26
N LEU A 230 3.50 -0.20 18.44
CA LEU A 230 3.06 -1.02 17.33
C LEU A 230 4.16 -1.20 16.27
N ASP A 231 4.94 -0.15 16.02
CA ASP A 231 6.06 -0.19 15.08
C ASP A 231 7.19 -1.11 15.55
N ILE A 232 7.48 -1.13 16.85
CA ILE A 232 8.42 -2.09 17.46
C ILE A 232 7.96 -3.53 17.18
N GLU A 233 6.68 -3.84 17.40
CA GLU A 233 6.14 -5.18 17.12
C GLU A 233 6.18 -5.51 15.61
N ARG A 234 5.84 -4.55 14.71
CA ARG A 234 5.97 -4.73 13.27
C ARG A 234 7.40 -5.08 12.87
N VAL A 235 8.38 -4.34 13.38
CA VAL A 235 9.80 -4.60 13.10
C VAL A 235 10.25 -5.96 13.63
N ALA A 236 9.77 -6.36 14.83
CA ALA A 236 10.07 -7.66 15.40
C ALA A 236 9.49 -8.80 14.55
N VAL A 237 8.24 -8.68 14.10
CA VAL A 237 7.61 -9.64 13.19
C VAL A 237 8.36 -9.72 11.85
N ALA A 238 8.70 -8.59 11.25
CA ALA A 238 9.44 -8.56 9.99
C ALA A 238 10.82 -9.23 10.12
N ARG A 239 11.53 -8.94 11.22
CA ARG A 239 12.81 -9.60 11.53
C ARG A 239 12.67 -11.11 11.68
N ALA A 240 11.60 -11.57 12.34
CA ALA A 240 11.30 -13.01 12.47
C ALA A 240 10.96 -13.65 11.12
N CYS A 241 10.35 -12.91 10.20
CA CYS A 241 10.14 -13.31 8.81
C CYS A 241 11.43 -13.24 7.96
N GLY A 242 12.57 -12.80 8.51
CA GLY A 242 13.86 -12.72 7.80
C GLY A 242 14.00 -11.53 6.86
N VAL A 243 13.13 -10.52 6.95
CA VAL A 243 13.20 -9.34 6.08
C VAL A 243 13.65 -8.09 6.82
N PRO A 244 14.52 -7.26 6.21
CA PRO A 244 14.97 -6.01 6.81
C PRO A 244 13.90 -4.94 6.59
N VAL A 245 13.34 -4.42 7.68
CA VAL A 245 12.45 -3.26 7.61
C VAL A 245 12.97 -2.16 8.53
N ARG A 246 12.70 -0.93 8.15
CA ARG A 246 13.06 0.26 8.91
C ARG A 246 11.89 0.67 9.80
N THR A 247 12.20 1.32 10.91
CA THR A 247 11.18 1.90 11.79
C THR A 247 10.47 3.07 11.11
N ALA A 248 9.27 3.38 11.58
CA ALA A 248 8.50 4.53 11.09
C ALA A 248 9.27 5.85 11.30
N LEU A 249 9.97 5.98 12.41
CA LEU A 249 10.80 7.17 12.71
C LEU A 249 11.97 7.30 11.74
N GLU A 250 12.70 6.21 11.44
CA GLU A 250 13.79 6.23 10.46
C GLU A 250 13.30 6.62 9.06
N LEU A 251 12.14 6.09 8.63
CA LEU A 251 11.57 6.42 7.32
C LEU A 251 11.12 7.88 7.24
N LEU A 252 10.56 8.44 8.32
CA LEU A 252 10.20 9.84 8.38
C LEU A 252 11.43 10.73 8.37
N ASN A 253 12.46 10.38 9.14
CA ASN A 253 13.70 11.15 9.22
C ASN A 253 14.48 11.19 7.91
N ASP A 254 14.41 10.13 7.10
CA ASP A 254 14.99 10.14 5.75
C ASP A 254 14.20 10.99 4.74
N ALA A 255 12.91 11.10 4.96
CA ALA A 255 12.05 11.89 4.07
C ALA A 255 12.19 13.40 4.28
N TRP A 256 12.73 13.85 5.44
CA TRP A 256 12.77 15.26 5.83
C TRP A 256 14.19 15.74 6.14
N PRO A 257 14.49 17.05 5.90
CA PRO A 257 15.84 17.59 6.02
C PRO A 257 16.41 17.55 7.44
N THR A 258 15.55 17.56 8.45
CA THR A 258 15.97 17.65 9.86
C THR A 258 15.43 16.45 10.62
N PRO A 259 16.29 15.48 10.99
CA PRO A 259 15.90 14.34 11.80
C PRO A 259 15.33 14.77 13.16
N GLN A 260 14.31 14.08 13.61
CA GLN A 260 13.63 14.33 14.87
C GLN A 260 13.84 13.15 15.82
N PRO A 261 13.84 13.39 17.15
CA PRO A 261 14.10 12.34 18.15
C PRO A 261 12.92 11.39 18.38
N THR A 262 11.69 11.84 18.12
CA THR A 262 10.47 11.05 18.34
C THR A 262 9.53 11.09 17.14
N LEU A 263 8.62 10.12 17.03
CA LEU A 263 7.56 10.15 16.01
C LEU A 263 6.65 11.37 16.16
N TYR A 264 6.34 11.76 17.39
CA TYR A 264 5.56 12.96 17.65
C TYR A 264 6.22 14.20 17.02
N ASP A 265 7.50 14.43 17.30
CA ASP A 265 8.23 15.57 16.75
C ASP A 265 8.36 15.47 15.22
N ALA A 266 8.62 14.28 14.68
CA ALA A 266 8.74 14.06 13.24
C ALA A 266 7.45 14.41 12.48
N PHE A 267 6.27 14.04 13.00
CA PHE A 267 5.01 14.43 12.40
C PHE A 267 4.71 15.93 12.56
N HIS A 268 4.99 16.51 13.74
CA HIS A 268 4.63 17.90 14.04
C HIS A 268 5.60 18.92 13.41
N SER A 269 6.83 18.53 13.12
CA SER A 269 7.78 19.41 12.41
C SER A 269 7.47 19.57 10.92
N ASN A 270 6.59 18.73 10.36
CA ASN A 270 6.28 18.73 8.94
C ASN A 270 5.04 19.58 8.61
N PRO A 271 5.19 20.72 7.94
CA PRO A 271 4.05 21.60 7.60
C PRO A 271 2.95 20.90 6.81
N SER A 272 3.30 19.91 5.98
CA SER A 272 2.33 19.16 5.18
C SER A 272 1.43 18.29 6.04
N TYR A 273 1.94 17.75 7.16
CA TYR A 273 1.14 16.97 8.10
C TYR A 273 0.23 17.84 8.95
N MET A 274 0.67 19.06 9.27
CA MET A 274 -0.10 19.99 10.10
C MET A 274 -1.40 20.48 9.47
N VAL A 275 -1.55 20.34 8.16
CA VAL A 275 -2.77 20.70 7.43
C VAL A 275 -3.55 19.48 6.91
N THR A 276 -3.05 18.27 7.18
CA THR A 276 -3.71 17.04 6.70
C THR A 276 -5.01 16.83 7.47
N LYS A 277 -6.13 16.72 6.75
CA LYS A 277 -7.44 16.46 7.36
C LYS A 277 -7.54 15.03 7.88
N GLY A 278 -8.15 14.88 9.04
CA GLY A 278 -8.55 13.60 9.60
C GLY A 278 -9.81 13.07 8.89
N PRO A 279 -10.08 11.75 9.02
CA PRO A 279 -11.30 11.16 8.48
C PRO A 279 -12.53 11.63 9.28
N ALA A 280 -13.60 12.01 8.59
CA ALA A 280 -14.87 12.43 9.18
C ALA A 280 -15.91 11.29 9.22
N THR A 281 -15.47 10.04 9.13
CA THR A 281 -16.34 8.86 9.20
C THR A 281 -15.53 7.64 9.63
N THR A 282 -16.15 6.75 10.36
CA THR A 282 -15.59 5.45 10.74
C THR A 282 -15.51 4.48 9.57
N HIS A 283 -16.24 4.73 8.47
CA HIS A 283 -16.10 3.98 7.21
C HIS A 283 -14.96 4.53 6.33
N HIS A 284 -13.80 4.72 6.94
CA HIS A 284 -12.59 5.23 6.27
C HIS A 284 -11.53 4.14 6.17
N ARG A 285 -10.67 4.23 5.14
CA ARG A 285 -9.61 3.23 4.89
C ARG A 285 -8.69 2.96 6.08
N PHE A 286 -8.52 3.88 7.00
CA PHE A 286 -7.74 3.66 8.23
C PHE A 286 -8.32 2.54 9.10
N ILE A 287 -9.61 2.25 8.94
CA ILE A 287 -10.32 1.16 9.62
C ILE A 287 -10.58 0.02 8.64
N THR A 288 -11.13 0.31 7.46
CA THR A 288 -11.59 -0.72 6.53
C THR A 288 -10.45 -1.39 5.72
N GLU A 289 -9.28 -0.76 5.63
CA GLU A 289 -8.11 -1.30 4.94
C GLU A 289 -6.95 -1.59 5.91
N ASP A 290 -6.52 -0.57 6.69
CA ASP A 290 -5.30 -0.70 7.48
C ASP A 290 -5.43 -1.75 8.61
N LEU A 291 -6.63 -1.95 9.18
CA LEU A 291 -6.82 -2.98 10.21
C LEU A 291 -6.78 -4.40 9.62
N PRO A 292 -7.66 -4.79 8.64
CA PRO A 292 -7.68 -6.17 8.15
C PRO A 292 -6.50 -6.50 7.24
N TYR A 293 -5.99 -5.56 6.43
CA TYR A 293 -4.92 -5.82 5.46
C TYR A 293 -3.53 -5.35 5.94
N GLY A 294 -3.45 -4.61 7.03
CA GLY A 294 -2.21 -4.12 7.60
C GLY A 294 -1.88 -4.74 8.96
N LEU A 295 -2.70 -4.47 9.99
CA LEU A 295 -2.41 -4.87 11.37
C LEU A 295 -2.72 -6.36 11.62
N ALA A 296 -3.84 -6.87 11.13
CA ALA A 296 -4.21 -8.27 11.32
C ALA A 296 -3.16 -9.25 10.75
N PRO A 297 -2.59 -9.04 9.55
CA PRO A 297 -1.47 -9.83 9.05
C PRO A 297 -0.24 -9.84 9.95
N LEU A 298 0.09 -8.73 10.61
CA LEU A 298 1.19 -8.67 11.57
C LEU A 298 0.95 -9.61 12.75
N VAL A 299 -0.28 -9.62 13.29
CA VAL A 299 -0.66 -10.55 14.37
C VAL A 299 -0.59 -12.01 13.91
N LEU A 300 -1.09 -12.31 12.71
CA LEU A 300 -1.05 -13.68 12.16
C LEU A 300 0.38 -14.16 11.93
N LEU A 301 1.24 -13.33 11.37
CA LEU A 301 2.67 -13.64 11.19
C LEU A 301 3.40 -13.71 12.54
N GLY A 302 3.09 -12.84 13.50
CA GLY A 302 3.60 -12.90 14.86
C GLY A 302 3.31 -14.26 15.50
N ARG A 303 2.04 -14.71 15.43
CA ARG A 303 1.64 -16.04 15.94
C ARG A 303 2.35 -17.19 15.23
N LEU A 304 2.49 -17.09 13.89
CA LEU A 304 3.17 -18.11 13.09
C LEU A 304 4.65 -18.23 13.44
N HIS A 305 5.32 -17.11 13.74
CA HIS A 305 6.75 -17.07 14.03
C HIS A 305 7.08 -17.03 15.54
N GLY A 306 6.07 -17.12 16.41
CA GLY A 306 6.25 -17.10 17.87
C GLY A 306 6.69 -15.72 18.41
N VAL A 307 6.40 -14.63 17.69
CA VAL A 307 6.67 -13.26 18.14
C VAL A 307 5.43 -12.71 18.83
N PRO A 308 5.52 -12.31 20.10
CA PRO A 308 4.39 -11.66 20.80
C PRO A 308 4.02 -10.32 20.17
N THR A 309 2.72 -10.08 20.01
CA THR A 309 2.17 -8.83 19.46
C THR A 309 1.10 -8.22 20.39
N PRO A 310 1.39 -8.04 21.70
CA PRO A 310 0.37 -7.63 22.66
C PRO A 310 -0.25 -6.25 22.39
N ALA A 311 0.50 -5.30 21.85
CA ALA A 311 -0.03 -3.98 21.52
C ALA A 311 -0.92 -4.02 20.26
N LEU A 312 -0.52 -4.78 19.24
CA LEU A 312 -1.36 -5.02 18.05
C LEU A 312 -2.65 -5.75 18.40
N ASP A 313 -2.57 -6.83 19.21
CA ASP A 313 -3.74 -7.57 19.68
C ASP A 313 -4.69 -6.66 20.49
N ALA A 314 -4.16 -5.87 21.43
CA ALA A 314 -4.96 -4.93 22.23
C ALA A 314 -5.68 -3.88 21.38
N LEU A 315 -4.96 -3.30 20.38
CA LEU A 315 -5.56 -2.32 19.48
C LEU A 315 -6.72 -2.94 18.66
N LEU A 316 -6.51 -4.12 18.07
CA LEU A 316 -7.54 -4.81 17.29
C LEU A 316 -8.73 -5.23 18.16
N ASP A 317 -8.50 -5.65 19.41
CA ASP A 317 -9.56 -5.97 20.36
C ASP A 317 -10.39 -4.73 20.74
N MET A 318 -9.75 -3.57 20.90
CA MET A 318 -10.48 -2.31 21.14
C MET A 318 -11.33 -1.91 19.93
N PHE A 319 -10.82 -2.05 18.72
CA PHE A 319 -11.64 -1.84 17.52
C PHE A 319 -12.77 -2.87 17.41
N ARG A 320 -12.51 -4.14 17.72
CA ARG A 320 -13.55 -5.18 17.75
C ARG A 320 -14.65 -4.85 18.75
N LEU A 321 -14.28 -4.36 19.93
CA LEU A 321 -15.25 -3.93 20.95
C LEU A 321 -16.08 -2.73 20.47
N ALA A 322 -15.44 -1.72 19.87
CA ALA A 322 -16.09 -0.50 19.44
C ALA A 322 -16.94 -0.66 18.17
N MET A 323 -16.44 -1.42 17.19
CA MET A 323 -17.04 -1.54 15.86
C MET A 323 -17.85 -2.84 15.67
N GLY A 324 -17.78 -3.81 16.60
CA GLY A 324 -18.45 -5.10 16.48
C GLY A 324 -17.85 -6.01 15.39
N THR A 325 -16.61 -5.72 14.91
CA THR A 325 -16.00 -6.39 13.75
C THR A 325 -14.70 -7.07 14.16
N ASP A 326 -14.55 -8.35 13.85
CA ASP A 326 -13.28 -9.09 14.00
C ASP A 326 -12.38 -8.86 12.79
N TYR A 327 -11.44 -7.93 12.93
CA TYR A 327 -10.52 -7.57 11.85
C TYR A 327 -9.48 -8.64 11.55
N ILE A 328 -9.17 -9.54 12.50
CA ILE A 328 -8.27 -10.69 12.25
C ILE A 328 -8.98 -11.70 11.32
N ALA A 329 -10.27 -11.93 11.53
CA ALA A 329 -11.06 -12.79 10.65
C ALA A 329 -11.26 -12.21 9.25
N LEU A 330 -11.12 -10.89 9.09
CA LEU A 330 -11.19 -10.20 7.78
C LEU A 330 -9.83 -10.09 7.08
N ALA A 331 -8.73 -10.56 7.68
CA ALA A 331 -7.44 -10.58 7.01
C ALA A 331 -7.50 -11.38 5.69
N PRO A 332 -6.65 -11.04 4.69
CA PRO A 332 -6.62 -11.80 3.44
C PRO A 332 -6.45 -13.30 3.70
N ALA A 333 -7.27 -14.11 3.03
CA ALA A 333 -7.21 -15.56 3.13
C ALA A 333 -6.00 -16.12 2.34
N LEU A 334 -4.80 -15.88 2.86
CA LEU A 334 -3.53 -16.27 2.26
C LEU A 334 -2.92 -17.48 2.99
N ASP A 335 -2.12 -18.25 2.28
CA ASP A 335 -1.23 -19.23 2.90
C ASP A 335 -0.03 -18.49 3.53
N TRP A 336 -0.23 -17.96 4.74
CA TRP A 336 0.80 -17.23 5.49
C TRP A 336 2.05 -18.05 5.74
N LYS A 337 1.90 -19.38 5.89
CA LYS A 337 3.02 -20.30 6.07
C LYS A 337 3.81 -20.45 4.77
N GLY A 338 3.13 -20.64 3.66
CA GLY A 338 3.75 -20.71 2.34
C GLY A 338 4.44 -19.40 1.96
N LEU A 339 3.82 -18.25 2.23
CA LEU A 339 4.44 -16.93 2.00
C LEU A 339 5.75 -16.76 2.76
N SER A 340 5.82 -17.21 4.02
CA SER A 340 7.06 -17.15 4.79
C SER A 340 8.12 -18.18 4.34
N ALA A 341 7.75 -19.19 3.58
CA ALA A 341 8.68 -20.18 2.99
C ALA A 341 9.30 -19.71 1.67
N PHE A 342 8.76 -18.68 1.01
CA PHE A 342 9.35 -18.09 -0.21
C PHE A 342 10.66 -17.33 0.03
N LEU A 343 11.04 -17.14 1.29
CA LEU A 343 12.35 -16.60 1.62
C LEU A 343 13.33 -17.74 1.81
N PRO A 344 14.54 -17.66 1.25
CA PRO A 344 15.63 -18.49 1.74
C PRO A 344 15.92 -18.07 3.18
N TYR A 345 15.21 -18.69 4.10
CA TYR A 345 15.41 -18.45 5.52
C TYR A 345 16.81 -18.95 5.91
N GLN A 346 17.77 -18.05 5.94
CA GLN A 346 19.01 -18.21 6.68
C GLN A 346 18.82 -17.59 8.08
N GLY A 347 17.82 -18.07 8.80
CA GLY A 347 17.52 -17.55 10.13
C GLY A 347 18.35 -18.26 11.18
N LEU A 348 18.92 -17.47 12.08
CA LEU A 348 19.37 -17.95 13.39
C LEU A 348 18.24 -18.71 14.12
N PRO A 349 18.56 -19.76 14.89
CA PRO A 349 17.56 -20.46 15.71
C PRO A 349 16.77 -19.50 16.60
N LEU A 350 15.49 -19.79 16.81
CA LEU A 350 14.54 -18.96 17.59
C LEU A 350 15.09 -18.52 18.96
N GLU A 351 15.87 -19.38 19.62
CA GLU A 351 16.47 -19.12 20.94
C GLU A 351 17.45 -17.95 20.96
N GLY A 352 18.18 -17.69 19.87
CA GLY A 352 19.06 -16.54 19.74
C GLY A 352 18.35 -15.23 19.39
N LYS A 353 17.12 -15.29 18.86
CA LYS A 353 16.35 -14.13 18.43
C LYS A 353 15.63 -13.42 19.58
N LEU A 354 15.20 -14.15 20.60
CA LEU A 354 14.55 -13.59 21.79
C LEU A 354 15.54 -12.89 22.74
N ALA A 355 16.79 -13.36 22.81
CA ALA A 355 17.83 -12.73 23.61
C ALA A 355 18.26 -11.36 23.07
N ALA A 356 18.22 -11.14 21.76
CA ALA A 356 18.57 -9.87 21.12
C ALA A 356 17.47 -8.80 21.21
N LEU A 357 16.30 -9.12 21.78
CA LEU A 357 15.19 -8.19 22.00
C LEU A 357 15.09 -7.71 23.46
N ALA A 358 15.94 -8.25 24.35
CA ALA A 358 15.97 -7.92 25.78
C ALA A 358 17.06 -6.90 26.17
N ASP A 359 17.94 -6.52 25.24
CA ASP A 359 18.94 -5.46 25.34
C ASP A 359 18.53 -4.27 24.46
#